data_99b74c90b4c0436d742ec3cc80f9b06b
#
_entry.id   99b74c90b4c0436d742ec3cc80f9b06b
#
_cell.length_a   1.000
_cell.length_b   1.000
_cell.length_c   1.000
_cell.angle_alpha   90.00
_cell.angle_beta   90.00
_cell.angle_gamma   90.00
#
_symmetry.space_group_name_H-M   'P 1'
#
loop_
_entity.id
_entity.type
_entity.pdbx_description
1 polymer ?
#
loop_
_entity_poly.entity_id
_entity_poly.type
_entity_poly.pdbx_seq_one_letter_code
_entity_poly.pdbx_strand_id
1 'polypeptide(L)'
;DIFMETNVVLMDGVKDTSVYSKIFDAVDRVPGAVNPHRVRSRQLGNLYMISLDIEVDGTLSLNEAHEIGNKVEHNIKESVDVYDIIVHIEPKGKTHHEEKFGVDKNSLSDKLR
;
A
#
# COMPACT_ATOMS: atom_id res chain seq x y z
N ASP A 1 -19.16 -6.02 9.36
CA ASP A 1 -18.93 -5.67 8.78
C ASP A 1 -18.73 -5.63 8.27
N ILE A 2 -18.36 -5.75 8.24
CA ILE A 2 -17.89 -5.41 7.74
C ILE A 2 -17.98 -5.43 6.76
N PHE A 3 -17.87 -5.34 6.44
CA PHE A 3 -17.82 -4.98 5.57
C PHE A 3 -17.87 -5.23 4.65
N MET A 4 -17.80 -5.47 4.39
CA MET A 4 -17.46 -5.56 3.52
C MET A 4 -17.43 -5.36 2.75
N GLU A 5 -17.56 -5.25 2.50
CA GLU A 5 -17.34 -4.90 1.62
C GLU A 5 -16.47 -4.54 1.10
N THR A 6 -16.40 -4.72 0.54
CA THR A 6 -15.35 -4.37 0.00
C THR A 6 -14.28 -4.43 0.68
N ASN A 7 -14.14 -4.69 1.53
CA ASN A 7 -13.16 -4.61 2.18
C ASN A 7 -12.27 -5.65 2.02
N VAL A 8 -11.36 -5.51 1.13
CA VAL A 8 -10.34 -6.45 0.79
C VAL A 8 -9.70 -7.06 1.97
N VAL A 9 -9.42 -6.27 2.93
CA VAL A 9 -8.81 -6.73 4.14
C VAL A 9 -9.60 -7.81 4.79
N LEU A 10 -10.85 -7.58 4.91
CA LEU A 10 -11.69 -8.49 5.66
C LEU A 10 -12.01 -9.72 4.87
N MET A 11 -12.10 -9.58 3.55
CA MET A 11 -12.43 -10.69 2.72
C MET A 11 -11.36 -11.75 2.68
N ASP A 12 -10.15 -11.37 2.85
CA ASP A 12 -9.08 -12.33 2.86
C ASP A 12 -8.89 -12.97 4.20
N GLY A 13 -9.75 -12.69 5.13
CA GLY A 13 -9.65 -13.27 6.44
C GLY A 13 -8.57 -12.67 7.30
N VAL A 14 -8.06 -11.54 6.92
CA VAL A 14 -7.05 -10.88 7.71
C VAL A 14 -7.72 -10.30 8.93
N LYS A 15 -7.35 -10.80 10.08
CA LYS A 15 -7.91 -10.34 11.33
C LYS A 15 -7.14 -9.17 11.87
N ASP A 16 -5.88 -9.10 11.55
CA ASP A 16 -5.00 -8.09 12.10
C ASP A 16 -4.80 -7.00 11.07
N THR A 17 -5.47 -5.87 11.27
CA THR A 17 -5.37 -4.76 10.34
C THR A 17 -4.12 -3.93 10.57
N SER A 18 -3.30 -4.27 11.55
CA SER A 18 -2.09 -3.52 11.82
C SER A 18 -1.10 -3.57 10.66
N VAL A 19 -1.22 -4.58 9.79
CA VAL A 19 -0.34 -4.66 8.64
C VAL A 19 -0.52 -3.44 7.74
N TYR A 20 -1.76 -2.94 7.61
CA TYR A 20 -2.00 -1.76 6.79
C TYR A 20 -1.39 -0.52 7.41
N SER A 21 -1.49 -0.39 8.72
CA SER A 21 -0.84 0.72 9.41
C SER A 21 0.66 0.69 9.22
N LYS A 22 1.25 -0.48 9.28
CA LYS A 22 2.69 -0.63 9.07
C LYS A 22 3.09 -0.24 7.65
N ILE A 23 2.26 -0.60 6.68
CA ILE A 23 2.52 -0.24 5.29
C ILE A 23 2.47 1.28 5.12
N PHE A 24 1.44 1.92 5.66
CA PHE A 24 1.31 3.36 5.54
C PHE A 24 2.46 4.09 6.25
N ASP A 25 2.86 3.60 7.41
CA ASP A 25 3.99 4.18 8.12
C ASP A 25 5.28 4.05 7.32
N ALA A 26 5.46 2.90 6.69
CA ALA A 26 6.65 2.66 5.89
C ALA A 26 6.75 3.64 4.72
N VAL A 27 5.61 3.92 4.07
CA VAL A 27 5.58 4.88 2.99
C VAL A 27 5.85 6.29 3.51
N ASP A 28 5.24 6.63 4.64
CA ASP A 28 5.40 7.97 5.21
C ASP A 28 6.85 8.29 5.54
N ARG A 29 7.66 7.28 5.81
CA ARG A 29 9.07 7.50 6.15
C ARG A 29 9.97 7.67 4.95
N VAL A 30 9.43 7.59 3.74
CA VAL A 30 10.23 7.75 2.52
C VAL A 30 9.93 9.10 1.90
N PRO A 31 10.89 10.04 1.93
CA PRO A 31 10.67 11.33 1.29
C PRO A 31 10.39 11.15 -0.19
N GLY A 32 9.38 11.80 -0.67
CA GLY A 32 9.01 11.73 -2.08
C GLY A 32 7.96 10.70 -2.41
N ALA A 33 7.68 9.77 -1.49
CA ALA A 33 6.62 8.80 -1.70
C ALA A 33 5.37 9.31 -1.02
N VAL A 34 4.30 9.51 -1.78
CA VAL A 34 3.06 10.07 -1.24
C VAL A 34 1.88 9.26 -1.72
N ASN A 35 0.77 9.46 -1.08
CA ASN A 35 -0.54 8.96 -1.47
C ASN A 35 -0.55 7.45 -1.74
N PRO A 36 -0.18 6.63 -0.74
CA PRO A 36 -0.32 5.19 -0.92
C PRO A 36 -1.79 4.85 -1.11
N HIS A 37 -2.10 4.08 -2.14
CA HIS A 37 -3.47 3.71 -2.44
C HIS A 37 -3.49 2.35 -3.13
N ARG A 38 -4.68 1.82 -3.28
CA ARG A 38 -4.88 0.48 -3.84
C ARG A 38 -4.01 -0.54 -3.13
N VAL A 39 -3.92 -0.39 -1.82
CA VAL A 39 -3.09 -1.26 -1.01
C VAL A 39 -3.83 -2.57 -0.77
N ARG A 40 -3.17 -3.66 -1.09
CA ARG A 40 -3.74 -4.99 -0.90
C ARG A 40 -2.76 -5.84 -0.14
N SER A 41 -3.29 -6.64 0.75
CA SER A 41 -2.49 -7.54 1.53
C SER A 41 -3.19 -8.88 1.61
N ARG A 42 -2.44 -9.93 1.39
CA ARG A 42 -2.96 -11.27 1.45
C ARG A 42 -2.02 -12.09 2.30
N GLN A 43 -2.59 -12.77 3.27
CA GLN A 43 -1.78 -13.56 4.18
C GLN A 43 -1.65 -14.99 3.69
N LEU A 44 -0.44 -15.48 3.68
CA LEU A 44 -0.12 -16.85 3.30
C LEU A 44 0.70 -17.43 4.44
N GLY A 45 0.05 -18.17 5.32
CA GLY A 45 0.72 -18.65 6.52
C GLY A 45 1.14 -17.48 7.37
N ASN A 46 2.44 -17.39 7.64
CA ASN A 46 2.98 -16.26 8.41
C ASN A 46 3.42 -15.12 7.55
N LEU A 47 3.31 -15.24 6.25
CA LEU A 47 3.88 -14.26 5.33
C LEU A 47 2.78 -13.51 4.64
N TYR A 48 3.11 -12.34 4.11
CA TYR A 48 2.16 -11.51 3.40
C TYR A 48 2.60 -11.26 1.97
N MET A 49 1.64 -11.27 1.08
CA MET A 49 1.82 -10.73 -0.27
C MET A 49 1.22 -9.35 -0.25
N ILE A 50 1.99 -8.36 -0.66
CA ILE A 50 1.58 -6.96 -0.58
C ILE A 50 1.70 -6.31 -1.94
N SER A 51 0.70 -5.51 -2.28
CA SER A 51 0.72 -4.72 -3.51
C SER A 51 0.17 -3.35 -3.17
N LEU A 52 0.81 -2.32 -3.68
CA LEU A 52 0.32 -0.96 -3.44
C LEU A 52 0.80 -0.03 -4.54
N ASP A 53 0.10 1.09 -4.65
CA ASP A 53 0.47 2.17 -5.54
C ASP A 53 0.91 3.35 -4.70
N ILE A 54 1.96 4.03 -5.15
CA ILE A 54 2.40 5.29 -4.55
C ILE A 54 2.54 6.32 -5.66
N GLU A 55 2.56 7.58 -5.27
CA GLU A 55 2.76 8.67 -6.21
C GLU A 55 4.08 9.36 -5.91
N VAL A 56 4.74 9.82 -6.95
CA VAL A 56 5.98 10.57 -6.83
C VAL A 56 5.92 11.75 -7.78
N ASP A 57 6.83 12.69 -7.61
CA ASP A 57 6.94 13.83 -8.50
C ASP A 57 7.19 13.33 -9.92
N GLY A 58 6.33 13.71 -10.84
CA GLY A 58 6.41 13.24 -12.22
C GLY A 58 7.59 13.77 -13.00
N THR A 59 8.34 14.73 -12.44
CA THR A 59 9.51 15.26 -13.11
C THR A 59 10.80 14.53 -12.75
N LEU A 60 10.72 13.56 -11.86
CA LEU A 60 11.89 12.77 -11.50
C LEU A 60 12.32 11.88 -12.65
N SER A 61 13.61 11.56 -12.67
CA SER A 61 14.09 10.56 -13.61
C SER A 61 13.53 9.21 -13.23
N LEU A 62 13.57 8.30 -14.15
CA LEU A 62 13.12 6.93 -13.88
C LEU A 62 13.94 6.31 -12.76
N ASN A 63 15.24 6.56 -12.76
CA ASN A 63 16.10 6.03 -11.70
C ASN A 63 15.74 6.58 -10.34
N GLU A 64 15.47 7.88 -10.27
CA GLU A 64 15.09 8.49 -9.01
C GLU A 64 13.77 7.94 -8.49
N ALA A 65 12.80 7.79 -9.38
CA ALA A 65 11.51 7.25 -8.98
C ALA A 65 11.65 5.80 -8.53
N HIS A 66 12.45 5.02 -9.23
CA HIS A 66 12.67 3.63 -8.89
C HIS A 66 13.32 3.50 -7.51
N GLU A 67 14.24 4.41 -7.21
CA GLU A 67 14.90 4.42 -5.91
C GLU A 67 13.91 4.64 -4.78
N ILE A 68 12.94 5.55 -5.00
CA ILE A 68 11.91 5.80 -4.01
C ILE A 68 11.10 4.51 -3.78
N GLY A 69 10.74 3.84 -4.85
CA GLY A 69 10.00 2.59 -4.74
C GLY A 69 10.78 1.53 -3.97
N ASN A 70 12.08 1.46 -4.20
CA ASN A 70 12.93 0.51 -3.50
C ASN A 70 12.97 0.80 -2.00
N LYS A 71 13.01 2.07 -1.64
CA LYS A 71 13.01 2.44 -0.23
C LYS A 71 11.71 2.09 0.45
N VAL A 72 10.60 2.29 -0.24
CA VAL A 72 9.29 1.91 0.28
C VAL A 72 9.27 0.40 0.52
N GLU A 73 9.72 -0.35 -0.47
CA GLU A 73 9.73 -1.80 -0.38
C GLU A 73 10.59 -2.27 0.79
N HIS A 74 11.76 -1.67 0.94
CA HIS A 74 12.67 -2.01 2.02
C HIS A 74 12.02 -1.73 3.38
N ASN A 75 11.41 -0.57 3.52
CA ASN A 75 10.78 -0.22 4.79
C ASN A 75 9.64 -1.16 5.15
N ILE A 76 8.87 -1.56 4.16
CA ILE A 76 7.77 -2.48 4.41
C ILE A 76 8.33 -3.83 4.87
N LYS A 77 9.37 -4.29 4.21
CA LYS A 77 9.98 -5.58 4.57
C LYS A 77 10.57 -5.58 5.96
N GLU A 78 10.93 -4.41 6.47
CA GLU A 78 11.45 -4.33 7.82
C GLU A 78 10.36 -4.42 8.88
N SER A 79 9.14 -4.13 8.52
CA SER A 79 8.03 -4.10 9.46
C SER A 79 7.11 -5.31 9.34
N VAL A 80 7.11 -5.94 8.18
CA VAL A 80 6.16 -7.00 7.88
C VAL A 80 6.92 -8.16 7.24
N ASP A 81 6.55 -9.37 7.62
CA ASP A 81 7.15 -10.54 7.00
C ASP A 81 6.51 -10.75 5.64
N VAL A 82 7.24 -10.44 4.61
CA VAL A 82 6.73 -10.37 3.25
C VAL A 82 7.20 -11.56 2.44
N TYR A 83 6.27 -12.23 1.77
CA TYR A 83 6.58 -13.25 0.79
C TYR A 83 6.88 -12.59 -0.55
N ASP A 84 6.07 -11.61 -0.91
CA ASP A 84 6.24 -10.91 -2.18
C ASP A 84 5.64 -9.52 -2.03
N ILE A 85 6.24 -8.55 -2.73
CA ILE A 85 5.75 -7.18 -2.65
C ILE A 85 5.91 -6.50 -4.01
N ILE A 86 4.87 -5.81 -4.42
CA ILE A 86 4.88 -5.04 -5.65
C ILE A 86 4.53 -3.60 -5.31
N VAL A 87 5.40 -2.68 -5.66
CA VAL A 87 5.16 -1.25 -5.48
C VAL A 87 5.04 -0.62 -6.86
N HIS A 88 3.87 -0.11 -7.16
CA HIS A 88 3.58 0.53 -8.42
C HIS A 88 3.76 2.03 -8.23
N ILE A 89 4.51 2.65 -9.10
CA ILE A 89 4.87 4.06 -8.96
C ILE A 89 4.15 4.86 -10.03
N GLU A 90 3.46 5.90 -9.61
CA GLU A 90 2.68 6.75 -10.51
C GLU A 90 3.08 8.21 -10.31
N PRO A 91 3.00 9.02 -11.36
CA PRO A 91 3.24 10.45 -11.16
C PRO A 91 2.09 11.08 -10.40
N LYS A 92 2.42 12.06 -9.58
CA LYS A 92 1.41 12.77 -8.80
C LYS A 92 0.33 13.34 -9.70
N GLY A 93 -0.88 13.28 -9.21
CA GLY A 93 -1.99 13.90 -9.91
C GLY A 93 -2.61 13.05 -10.98
N LYS A 94 -2.09 11.86 -11.21
CA LYS A 94 -2.64 10.96 -12.20
C LYS A 94 -3.42 9.87 -11.52
N THR A 95 -4.40 10.25 -10.78
CA THR A 95 -5.20 9.28 -10.05
C THR A 95 -6.22 8.64 -10.97
N HIS A 96 -6.56 7.43 -10.66
CA HIS A 96 -7.54 6.67 -11.40
C HIS A 96 -8.80 6.61 -10.58
N HIS A 97 -9.65 7.58 -10.78
CA HIS A 97 -10.78 7.78 -9.89
C HIS A 97 -11.78 6.65 -9.92
N GLU A 98 -11.83 5.92 -11.01
CA GLU A 98 -12.78 4.83 -11.15
C GLU A 98 -12.34 3.57 -10.44
N GLU A 99 -11.10 3.50 -10.05
CA GLU A 99 -10.60 2.27 -9.48
C GLU A 99 -11.01 2.13 -8.05
N LYS A 100 -11.56 0.98 -7.75
CA LYS A 100 -12.10 0.71 -6.43
C LYS A 100 -11.40 -0.44 -5.74
N PHE A 101 -10.31 -0.91 -6.29
CA PHE A 101 -9.60 -2.05 -5.72
C PHE A 101 -8.58 -1.61 -4.70
N GLY A 102 -8.43 -2.40 -3.67
CA GLY A 102 -7.42 -2.12 -2.66
C GLY A 102 -7.89 -1.11 -1.64
N VAL A 103 -6.96 -0.66 -0.84
CA VAL A 103 -7.22 0.21 0.29
C VAL A 103 -6.29 1.41 0.22
N ASP A 104 -6.81 2.60 0.46
CA ASP A 104 -5.95 3.76 0.66
C ASP A 104 -6.11 4.20 2.11
N LYS A 105 -5.37 5.23 2.48
CA LYS A 105 -5.36 5.68 3.85
C LYS A 105 -6.73 6.10 4.34
N ASN A 106 -7.45 6.81 3.49
CA ASN A 106 -8.78 7.28 3.84
C ASN A 106 -9.77 6.14 3.90
N SER A 107 -9.69 5.23 2.94
CA SER A 107 -10.57 4.08 2.90
C SER A 107 -10.40 3.20 4.11
N LEU A 108 -9.16 3.04 4.54
CA LEU A 108 -8.90 2.21 5.71
C LEU A 108 -9.62 2.76 6.93
N SER A 109 -9.52 4.06 7.11
CA SER A 109 -10.17 4.71 8.23
C SER A 109 -11.68 4.51 8.20
N ASP A 110 -12.27 4.67 7.03
CA ASP A 110 -13.71 4.54 6.88
C ASP A 110 -14.17 3.10 7.08
N LYS A 111 -13.43 2.17 6.54
CA LYS A 111 -13.85 0.78 6.56
C LYS A 111 -13.67 0.11 7.91
N LEU A 112 -12.85 0.67 8.73
CA LEU A 112 -12.59 0.09 10.04
C LEU A 112 -13.43 0.67 11.16
N ARG A 113 -14.28 1.60 10.85
CA ARG A 113 -15.14 2.18 11.87
C ARG A 113 -16.21 1.26 12.36
#